data_132adfa74525691e90f6213941d73dc9
#
_entry.id   132adfa74525691e90f6213941d73dc9
#
_cell.length_a   1.000
_cell.length_b   1.000
_cell.length_c   1.000
_cell.angle_alpha   90.00
_cell.angle_beta   90.00
_cell.angle_gamma   90.00
#
_symmetry.space_group_name_H-M   'P 1'
#
loop_
_entity.id
_entity.type
_entity.pdbx_description
1 polymer ?
#
loop_
_entity_poly.entity_id
_entity_poly.type
_entity_poly.pdbx_seq_one_letter_code
_entity_poly.pdbx_strand_id
1 'polypeptide(L)'
;MKKLAVLLLAVLAMAACQPETESPAYIVQVSLGSWNAPLYTADQIISRLDSVSRMIPVRKVIIGWSLDKDIYRQVGAALHAKGIDMLLWLPVFAETEEVCDNVPSVDLWGREPANFDLTEGEGFRFNCPSEPQNAANILALYDERFADCGFDGVFLDRIRTQSFVGGVSGVLSCGSAHCREQFAAEGVDIEAVKAEIEARGDAFFSVRSFDPAQGPVFEDPLAAAFFVAKGHIVSGAVAAIADAFHARGLQVGMDLFAPFMATFVGQDYAILAQHADFIKPMLYRATNAPAGMGFEYDLLRESLPGATGYPVFEMTPEFLDSQLDAMAAYPCGKYPGIEINYRPGVALTSPEYVTESLAHVMAHRFQGAVLSWNIMEAPDAHIAALGQ
;
A
#
# COMPACT_ATOMS: atom_id res chain seq x y z
N MET A 1 -57.78 -11.62 17.25
CA MET A 1 -57.08 -12.61 16.37
C MET A 1 -56.50 -12.02 15.09
N LYS A 2 -57.18 -11.07 14.38
CA LYS A 2 -56.64 -10.49 13.12
C LYS A 2 -55.39 -9.62 13.32
N LYS A 3 -55.20 -8.96 14.48
CA LYS A 3 -54.01 -8.12 14.77
C LYS A 3 -52.74 -8.95 15.11
N LEU A 4 -52.89 -10.18 15.61
CA LEU A 4 -51.77 -11.07 15.92
C LEU A 4 -51.18 -11.71 14.67
N ALA A 5 -52.03 -12.01 13.67
CA ALA A 5 -51.59 -12.59 12.40
C ALA A 5 -50.77 -11.61 11.53
N VAL A 6 -51.08 -10.28 11.61
CA VAL A 6 -50.34 -9.25 10.90
C VAL A 6 -48.92 -9.02 11.51
N LEU A 7 -48.82 -9.14 12.85
CA LEU A 7 -47.51 -9.02 13.51
C LEU A 7 -46.60 -10.22 13.22
N LEU A 8 -47.15 -11.43 13.11
CA LEU A 8 -46.38 -12.62 12.77
C LEU A 8 -45.86 -12.59 11.31
N LEU A 9 -46.68 -12.07 10.37
CA LEU A 9 -46.25 -11.90 8.98
C LEU A 9 -45.15 -10.84 8.83
N ALA A 10 -45.20 -9.76 9.61
CA ALA A 10 -44.14 -8.71 9.61
C ALA A 10 -42.80 -9.23 10.16
N VAL A 11 -42.85 -10.11 11.18
CA VAL A 11 -41.63 -10.72 11.76
C VAL A 11 -41.03 -11.77 10.78
N LEU A 12 -41.86 -12.52 10.06
CA LEU A 12 -41.38 -13.46 9.05
C LEU A 12 -40.81 -12.75 7.80
N ALA A 13 -41.32 -11.56 7.45
CA ALA A 13 -40.79 -10.79 6.32
C ALA A 13 -39.45 -10.14 6.62
N MET A 14 -39.14 -9.86 7.90
CA MET A 14 -37.81 -9.33 8.29
C MET A 14 -36.72 -10.40 8.43
N ALA A 15 -37.11 -11.68 8.54
CA ALA A 15 -36.16 -12.80 8.58
C ALA A 15 -35.68 -13.26 7.19
N ALA A 16 -36.27 -12.75 6.10
CA ALA A 16 -35.99 -13.17 4.72
C ALA A 16 -35.03 -12.25 3.94
N CYS A 17 -34.55 -11.17 4.56
CA CYS A 17 -33.48 -10.34 3.98
C CYS A 17 -32.20 -10.52 4.79
N GLN A 18 -31.62 -11.70 4.75
CA GLN A 18 -30.17 -11.78 4.89
C GLN A 18 -29.62 -11.23 3.56
N PRO A 19 -28.76 -10.20 3.58
CA PRO A 19 -28.05 -9.83 2.37
C PRO A 19 -27.32 -11.09 1.88
N GLU A 20 -27.55 -11.48 0.64
CA GLU A 20 -26.68 -12.45 -0.03
C GLU A 20 -25.25 -11.98 0.23
N THR A 21 -24.43 -12.83 0.81
CA THR A 21 -23.00 -12.57 0.94
C THR A 21 -22.50 -12.49 -0.49
N GLU A 22 -22.31 -11.27 -1.00
CA GLU A 22 -21.70 -11.09 -2.32
C GLU A 22 -20.39 -11.90 -2.34
N SER A 23 -20.20 -12.67 -3.41
CA SER A 23 -18.94 -13.39 -3.59
C SER A 23 -17.76 -12.42 -3.50
N PRO A 24 -16.65 -12.81 -2.84
CA PRO A 24 -15.53 -11.91 -2.66
C PRO A 24 -15.04 -11.36 -4.00
N ALA A 25 -14.80 -10.07 -4.05
CA ALA A 25 -14.28 -9.40 -5.24
C ALA A 25 -12.73 -9.41 -5.20
N TYR A 26 -12.10 -10.03 -6.19
CA TYR A 26 -10.64 -10.03 -6.26
C TYR A 26 -10.13 -8.93 -7.17
N ILE A 27 -9.09 -8.26 -6.69
CA ILE A 27 -8.25 -7.38 -7.49
C ILE A 27 -6.92 -8.12 -7.69
N VAL A 28 -6.41 -8.17 -8.91
CA VAL A 28 -5.13 -8.83 -9.21
C VAL A 28 -4.11 -7.82 -9.71
N GLN A 29 -2.83 -8.07 -9.43
CA GLN A 29 -1.73 -7.22 -9.87
C GLN A 29 -0.94 -7.88 -10.99
N VAL A 30 -0.60 -7.11 -12.02
CA VAL A 30 0.29 -7.47 -13.11
C VAL A 30 1.48 -6.51 -13.12
N SER A 31 2.65 -6.99 -12.70
CA SER A 31 3.90 -6.22 -12.82
C SER A 31 4.50 -6.43 -14.21
N LEU A 32 4.78 -5.34 -14.92
CA LEU A 32 5.46 -5.37 -16.22
C LEU A 32 6.99 -5.30 -16.10
N GLY A 33 7.52 -5.08 -14.91
CA GLY A 33 8.93 -5.19 -14.55
C GLY A 33 9.78 -3.96 -14.82
N SER A 34 9.55 -3.18 -15.87
CA SER A 34 10.28 -1.93 -16.11
C SER A 34 9.55 -0.99 -17.07
N TRP A 35 9.95 0.29 -17.03
CA TRP A 35 9.39 1.33 -17.89
C TRP A 35 9.61 1.07 -19.38
N ASN A 36 10.79 0.60 -19.76
CA ASN A 36 11.23 0.54 -21.15
C ASN A 36 11.29 -0.87 -21.73
N ALA A 37 11.20 -1.91 -20.91
CA ALA A 37 11.31 -3.31 -21.35
C ALA A 37 10.32 -4.21 -20.58
N PRO A 38 9.02 -4.21 -20.98
CA PRO A 38 8.03 -5.03 -20.31
C PRO A 38 8.34 -6.52 -20.43
N LEU A 39 8.14 -7.26 -19.35
CA LEU A 39 8.42 -8.71 -19.25
C LEU A 39 7.43 -9.56 -20.04
N TYR A 40 6.23 -9.04 -20.30
CA TYR A 40 5.14 -9.80 -20.90
C TYR A 40 4.52 -9.04 -22.07
N THR A 41 4.08 -9.78 -23.07
CA THR A 41 3.25 -9.25 -24.16
C THR A 41 1.78 -9.16 -23.73
N ALA A 42 0.99 -8.35 -24.44
CA ALA A 42 -0.47 -8.26 -24.20
C ALA A 42 -1.15 -9.63 -24.29
N ASP A 43 -0.82 -10.47 -25.26
CA ASP A 43 -1.40 -11.82 -25.42
C ASP A 43 -1.10 -12.72 -24.22
N GLN A 44 0.11 -12.68 -23.68
CA GLN A 44 0.48 -13.44 -22.49
C GLN A 44 -0.34 -12.99 -21.27
N ILE A 45 -0.48 -11.68 -21.08
CA ILE A 45 -1.27 -11.10 -19.98
C ILE A 45 -2.74 -11.50 -20.12
N ILE A 46 -3.34 -11.29 -21.28
CA ILE A 46 -4.74 -11.64 -21.55
C ILE A 46 -4.99 -13.12 -21.31
N SER A 47 -4.13 -14.00 -21.87
CA SER A 47 -4.24 -15.44 -21.66
C SER A 47 -4.17 -15.84 -20.18
N ARG A 48 -3.27 -15.21 -19.41
CA ARG A 48 -3.17 -15.45 -17.96
C ARG A 48 -4.42 -14.98 -17.21
N LEU A 49 -4.88 -13.76 -17.48
CA LEU A 49 -6.07 -13.20 -16.84
C LEU A 49 -7.34 -14.01 -17.20
N ASP A 50 -7.43 -14.54 -18.40
CA ASP A 50 -8.51 -15.45 -18.81
C ASP A 50 -8.47 -16.76 -18.02
N SER A 51 -7.28 -17.30 -17.78
CA SER A 51 -7.12 -18.50 -16.96
C SER A 51 -7.54 -18.24 -15.51
N VAL A 52 -7.07 -17.13 -14.93
CA VAL A 52 -7.40 -16.72 -13.56
C VAL A 52 -8.89 -16.46 -13.39
N SER A 53 -9.52 -15.74 -14.32
CA SER A 53 -10.94 -15.41 -14.27
C SER A 53 -11.88 -16.63 -14.39
N ARG A 54 -11.37 -17.78 -14.84
CA ARG A 54 -12.11 -19.07 -14.80
C ARG A 54 -12.06 -19.72 -13.42
N MET A 55 -11.08 -19.37 -12.59
CA MET A 55 -10.89 -19.94 -11.25
C MET A 55 -11.51 -19.09 -10.15
N ILE A 56 -11.39 -17.75 -10.29
CA ILE A 56 -11.87 -16.78 -9.28
C ILE A 56 -12.54 -15.57 -9.94
N PRO A 57 -13.48 -14.88 -9.26
CA PRO A 57 -14.10 -13.66 -9.77
C PRO A 57 -13.16 -12.47 -9.69
N VAL A 58 -12.54 -12.07 -10.80
CA VAL A 58 -11.72 -10.85 -10.91
C VAL A 58 -12.61 -9.65 -11.21
N ARG A 59 -12.48 -8.57 -10.43
CA ARG A 59 -13.23 -7.32 -10.60
C ARG A 59 -12.39 -6.18 -11.15
N LYS A 60 -11.12 -6.14 -10.77
CA LYS A 60 -10.18 -5.11 -11.21
C LYS A 60 -8.81 -5.73 -11.48
N VAL A 61 -8.08 -5.13 -12.40
CA VAL A 61 -6.69 -5.46 -12.67
C VAL A 61 -5.85 -4.20 -12.48
N ILE A 62 -4.88 -4.27 -11.57
CA ILE A 62 -3.84 -3.26 -11.39
C ILE A 62 -2.67 -3.69 -12.27
N ILE A 63 -2.30 -2.88 -13.28
CA ILE A 63 -1.26 -3.23 -14.25
C ILE A 63 -0.25 -2.09 -14.39
N GLY A 64 1.02 -2.39 -14.34
CA GLY A 64 2.11 -1.45 -14.53
C GLY A 64 3.44 -2.08 -14.20
N TRP A 65 4.50 -1.36 -14.42
CA TRP A 65 4.52 -0.11 -15.17
C TRP A 65 5.38 -0.25 -16.42
N SER A 66 4.94 0.33 -17.52
CA SER A 66 5.71 0.36 -18.77
C SER A 66 5.25 1.55 -19.62
N LEU A 67 6.12 2.03 -20.51
CA LEU A 67 5.79 3.06 -21.51
C LEU A 67 5.13 2.48 -22.76
N ASP A 68 4.99 1.17 -22.88
CA ASP A 68 4.34 0.51 -24.01
C ASP A 68 2.81 0.64 -23.91
N LYS A 69 2.29 1.67 -24.56
CA LYS A 69 0.84 1.97 -24.60
C LYS A 69 0.01 0.84 -25.23
N ASP A 70 0.57 0.10 -26.16
CA ASP A 70 -0.18 -0.91 -26.91
C ASP A 70 -0.53 -2.11 -26.04
N ILE A 71 0.31 -2.44 -25.05
CA ILE A 71 -0.02 -3.44 -24.01
C ILE A 71 -1.30 -3.02 -23.29
N TYR A 72 -1.35 -1.80 -22.76
CA TYR A 72 -2.51 -1.31 -22.00
C TYR A 72 -3.78 -1.26 -22.82
N ARG A 73 -3.71 -0.75 -24.06
CA ARG A 73 -4.87 -0.67 -24.95
C ARG A 73 -5.45 -2.04 -25.28
N GLN A 74 -4.61 -3.03 -25.56
CA GLN A 74 -5.04 -4.39 -25.89
C GLN A 74 -5.59 -5.10 -24.64
N VAL A 75 -4.89 -5.02 -23.50
CA VAL A 75 -5.33 -5.61 -22.24
C VAL A 75 -6.62 -4.95 -21.75
N GLY A 76 -6.70 -3.61 -21.78
CA GLY A 76 -7.89 -2.85 -21.39
C GLY A 76 -9.12 -3.21 -22.23
N ALA A 77 -8.97 -3.30 -23.55
CA ALA A 77 -10.08 -3.74 -24.42
C ALA A 77 -10.58 -5.15 -24.06
N ALA A 78 -9.68 -6.08 -23.74
CA ALA A 78 -10.04 -7.44 -23.35
C ALA A 78 -10.72 -7.48 -21.95
N LEU A 79 -10.30 -6.65 -21.02
CA LEU A 79 -10.88 -6.54 -19.68
C LEU A 79 -12.27 -5.89 -19.71
N HIS A 80 -12.40 -4.77 -20.40
CA HIS A 80 -13.67 -4.04 -20.53
C HIS A 80 -14.76 -4.89 -21.20
N ALA A 81 -14.40 -5.72 -22.17
CA ALA A 81 -15.34 -6.68 -22.77
C ALA A 81 -15.94 -7.68 -21.76
N LYS A 82 -15.32 -7.81 -20.58
CA LYS A 82 -15.77 -8.68 -19.48
C LYS A 82 -16.30 -7.90 -18.28
N GLY A 83 -16.36 -6.56 -18.36
CA GLY A 83 -16.77 -5.71 -17.24
C GLY A 83 -15.75 -5.67 -16.10
N ILE A 84 -14.45 -5.81 -16.40
CA ILE A 84 -13.36 -5.75 -15.45
C ILE A 84 -12.64 -4.39 -15.60
N ASP A 85 -12.51 -3.65 -14.50
CA ASP A 85 -11.82 -2.36 -14.48
C ASP A 85 -10.29 -2.56 -14.61
N MET A 86 -9.63 -1.64 -15.30
CA MET A 86 -8.17 -1.60 -15.42
C MET A 86 -7.61 -0.34 -14.74
N LEU A 87 -6.74 -0.53 -13.75
CA LEU A 87 -6.07 0.57 -13.03
C LEU A 87 -4.59 0.59 -13.38
N LEU A 88 -4.07 1.80 -13.65
CA LEU A 88 -2.64 1.98 -13.83
C LEU A 88 -1.92 1.85 -12.48
N TRP A 89 -0.99 0.90 -12.36
CA TRP A 89 -0.06 0.83 -11.24
C TRP A 89 0.99 1.92 -11.42
N LEU A 90 0.91 2.96 -10.60
CA LEU A 90 1.73 4.16 -10.74
C LEU A 90 2.57 4.39 -9.49
N PRO A 91 3.89 4.16 -9.54
CA PRO A 91 4.78 4.58 -8.47
C PRO A 91 4.88 6.12 -8.45
N VAL A 92 4.81 6.71 -7.24
CA VAL A 92 4.71 8.17 -7.08
C VAL A 92 6.03 8.78 -6.59
N PHE A 93 6.52 8.34 -5.43
CA PHE A 93 7.72 8.93 -4.83
C PHE A 93 8.95 8.03 -4.92
N ALA A 94 8.93 6.99 -5.75
CA ALA A 94 10.11 6.18 -6.06
C ALA A 94 9.96 5.52 -7.42
N GLU A 95 11.05 4.95 -7.95
CA GLU A 95 11.09 4.16 -9.20
C GLU A 95 10.61 4.92 -10.45
N THR A 96 10.78 6.23 -10.46
CA THR A 96 10.37 7.12 -11.56
C THR A 96 11.57 7.81 -12.23
N GLU A 97 12.80 7.46 -11.88
CA GLU A 97 14.03 8.12 -12.34
C GLU A 97 14.23 8.03 -13.86
N GLU A 98 13.71 6.96 -14.49
CA GLU A 98 13.79 6.78 -15.93
C GLU A 98 12.79 7.65 -16.71
N VAL A 99 11.76 8.17 -16.06
CA VAL A 99 10.62 8.83 -16.70
C VAL A 99 10.32 10.22 -16.17
N CYS A 100 10.86 10.59 -15.01
CA CYS A 100 10.66 11.89 -14.37
C CYS A 100 12.00 12.45 -13.84
N ASP A 101 12.22 13.75 -14.02
CA ASP A 101 13.31 14.48 -13.37
C ASP A 101 12.83 15.00 -12.02
N ASN A 102 12.83 14.11 -11.04
CA ASN A 102 12.32 14.38 -9.71
C ASN A 102 13.42 14.79 -8.73
N VAL A 103 13.09 15.69 -7.82
CA VAL A 103 13.95 16.09 -6.71
C VAL A 103 14.01 14.96 -5.68
N PRO A 104 15.21 14.43 -5.35
CA PRO A 104 15.33 13.33 -4.43
C PRO A 104 14.97 13.71 -3.00
N SER A 105 14.57 12.71 -2.23
CA SER A 105 14.42 12.82 -0.78
C SER A 105 15.78 12.84 -0.10
N VAL A 106 15.93 13.66 0.95
CA VAL A 106 17.13 13.71 1.78
C VAL A 106 16.76 13.53 3.26
N ASP A 107 17.70 13.03 4.07
CA ASP A 107 17.49 12.95 5.52
C ASP A 107 17.55 14.34 6.19
N LEU A 108 17.40 14.40 7.50
CA LEU A 108 17.41 15.66 8.25
C LEU A 108 18.75 16.39 8.18
N TRP A 109 19.85 15.72 7.80
CA TRP A 109 21.18 16.31 7.59
C TRP A 109 21.48 16.65 6.13
N GLY A 110 20.50 16.49 5.23
CA GLY A 110 20.63 16.80 3.81
C GLY A 110 21.36 15.71 2.99
N ARG A 111 21.47 14.48 3.51
CA ARG A 111 22.09 13.35 2.81
C ARG A 111 21.00 12.51 2.15
N GLU A 112 21.25 12.04 0.93
CA GLU A 112 20.38 11.01 0.35
C GLU A 112 20.54 9.72 1.18
N PRO A 113 19.42 9.09 1.63
CA PRO A 113 19.51 7.81 2.30
C PRO A 113 20.14 6.76 1.38
N ALA A 114 20.96 5.89 1.96
CA ALA A 114 21.60 4.84 1.20
C ALA A 114 20.53 3.92 0.58
N ASN A 115 20.71 3.56 -0.69
CA ASN A 115 19.99 2.45 -1.30
C ASN A 115 20.60 1.15 -0.77
N PHE A 116 19.81 0.35 -0.07
CA PHE A 116 20.22 -0.99 0.26
C PHE A 116 19.78 -1.90 -0.90
N ASP A 117 20.77 -2.47 -1.56
CA ASP A 117 20.58 -3.58 -2.50
C ASP A 117 20.41 -4.86 -1.66
N LEU A 118 19.22 -5.03 -1.07
CA LEU A 118 18.95 -6.13 -0.13
C LEU A 118 18.62 -7.43 -0.86
N THR A 119 18.05 -7.33 -2.04
CA THR A 119 17.73 -8.44 -2.94
C THR A 119 17.75 -7.91 -4.36
N GLU A 120 17.95 -8.79 -5.33
CA GLU A 120 18.06 -8.46 -6.75
C GLU A 120 17.03 -7.37 -7.17
N GLY A 121 17.49 -6.13 -7.35
CA GLY A 121 16.72 -5.05 -7.96
C GLY A 121 15.77 -4.27 -7.06
N GLU A 122 15.87 -4.35 -5.72
CA GLU A 122 14.96 -3.63 -4.80
C GLU A 122 15.59 -2.39 -4.13
N GLY A 123 16.63 -1.81 -4.70
CA GLY A 123 17.20 -0.54 -4.28
C GLY A 123 16.38 0.64 -4.81
N PHE A 124 15.42 1.17 -4.01
CA PHE A 124 14.59 2.29 -4.45
C PHE A 124 15.18 3.63 -4.02
N ARG A 125 15.35 4.55 -4.97
CA ARG A 125 15.58 5.96 -4.67
C ARG A 125 14.24 6.64 -4.47
N PHE A 126 14.09 7.32 -3.31
CA PHE A 126 12.87 8.06 -3.01
C PHE A 126 13.00 9.54 -3.36
N ASN A 127 11.89 10.11 -3.80
CA ASN A 127 11.74 11.51 -4.15
C ASN A 127 11.07 12.28 -3.01
N CYS A 128 11.33 13.58 -2.92
CA CYS A 128 10.73 14.45 -1.90
C CYS A 128 9.21 14.55 -2.08
N PRO A 129 8.38 14.17 -1.10
CA PRO A 129 6.93 14.24 -1.23
C PRO A 129 6.40 15.69 -1.25
N SER A 130 7.11 16.64 -0.61
CA SER A 130 6.70 18.04 -0.51
C SER A 130 7.20 18.90 -1.67
N GLU A 131 7.99 18.35 -2.58
CA GLU A 131 8.48 19.10 -3.73
C GLU A 131 7.37 19.22 -4.79
N PRO A 132 6.84 20.44 -5.06
CA PRO A 132 5.72 20.61 -6.00
C PRO A 132 6.01 20.07 -7.39
N GLN A 133 7.28 20.15 -7.83
CA GLN A 133 7.70 19.65 -9.13
C GLN A 133 7.48 18.13 -9.26
N ASN A 134 7.72 17.36 -8.17
CA ASN A 134 7.56 15.92 -8.17
C ASN A 134 6.08 15.53 -8.39
N ALA A 135 5.16 16.19 -7.72
CA ALA A 135 3.72 15.99 -7.94
C ALA A 135 3.30 16.37 -9.38
N ALA A 136 3.81 17.53 -9.88
CA ALA A 136 3.54 17.97 -11.24
C ALA A 136 4.07 16.98 -12.29
N ASN A 137 5.26 16.42 -12.08
CA ASN A 137 5.86 15.42 -12.98
C ASN A 137 5.03 14.14 -13.07
N ILE A 138 4.50 13.63 -11.95
CA ILE A 138 3.65 12.43 -11.93
C ILE A 138 2.34 12.67 -12.68
N LEU A 139 1.71 13.83 -12.49
CA LEU A 139 0.50 14.17 -13.21
C LEU A 139 0.76 14.36 -14.71
N ALA A 140 1.86 15.03 -15.08
CA ALA A 140 2.27 15.18 -16.48
C ALA A 140 2.60 13.83 -17.13
N LEU A 141 3.31 12.92 -16.43
CA LEU A 141 3.59 11.57 -16.89
C LEU A 141 2.29 10.83 -17.25
N TYR A 142 1.27 10.91 -16.39
CA TYR A 142 -0.03 10.33 -16.70
C TYR A 142 -0.67 10.96 -17.93
N ASP A 143 -0.77 12.28 -17.95
CA ASP A 143 -1.44 13.02 -19.04
C ASP A 143 -0.77 12.78 -20.41
N GLU A 144 0.56 12.72 -20.46
CA GLU A 144 1.32 12.52 -21.70
C GLU A 144 1.42 11.06 -22.15
N ARG A 145 1.45 10.12 -21.21
CA ARG A 145 1.77 8.73 -21.52
C ARG A 145 0.60 7.77 -21.36
N PHE A 146 -0.37 8.06 -20.50
CA PHE A 146 -1.37 7.06 -20.10
C PHE A 146 -2.82 7.49 -20.30
N ALA A 147 -3.12 8.78 -20.43
CA ALA A 147 -4.47 9.29 -20.50
C ALA A 147 -5.32 8.73 -21.66
N ASP A 148 -4.68 8.26 -22.74
CA ASP A 148 -5.31 7.66 -23.93
C ASP A 148 -5.26 6.12 -23.96
N CYS A 149 -4.89 5.47 -22.83
CA CYS A 149 -4.77 4.02 -22.74
C CYS A 149 -6.03 3.32 -22.22
N GLY A 150 -7.05 4.06 -21.80
CA GLY A 150 -8.35 3.51 -21.37
C GLY A 150 -8.35 2.97 -19.94
N PHE A 151 -7.59 3.58 -19.04
CA PHE A 151 -7.65 3.26 -17.61
C PHE A 151 -8.92 3.79 -16.95
N ASP A 152 -9.54 2.98 -16.08
CA ASP A 152 -10.67 3.37 -15.24
C ASP A 152 -10.21 4.09 -13.97
N GLY A 153 -8.93 3.95 -13.62
CA GLY A 153 -8.33 4.54 -12.44
C GLY A 153 -6.83 4.41 -12.38
N VAL A 154 -6.28 4.89 -11.28
CA VAL A 154 -4.87 4.74 -10.91
C VAL A 154 -4.76 4.00 -9.58
N PHE A 155 -3.70 3.24 -9.42
CA PHE A 155 -3.30 2.62 -8.17
C PHE A 155 -1.95 3.23 -7.77
N LEU A 156 -1.99 4.13 -6.78
CA LEU A 156 -0.83 4.90 -6.34
C LEU A 156 0.03 4.05 -5.40
N ASP A 157 1.23 3.74 -5.84
CA ASP A 157 2.25 3.01 -5.09
C ASP A 157 3.41 3.92 -4.71
N ARG A 158 4.26 3.49 -3.79
CA ARG A 158 5.40 4.28 -3.27
C ARG A 158 4.98 5.66 -2.73
N ILE A 159 3.75 5.78 -2.23
CA ILE A 159 3.18 7.01 -1.64
C ILE A 159 3.63 7.19 -0.19
N ARG A 160 4.93 7.20 0.02
CA ARG A 160 5.59 7.20 1.32
C ARG A 160 7.03 7.71 1.23
N THR A 161 7.66 7.89 2.37
CA THR A 161 9.12 8.00 2.43
C THR A 161 9.76 6.60 2.52
N GLN A 162 11.08 6.56 2.51
CA GLN A 162 11.81 5.31 2.69
C GLN A 162 11.53 4.71 4.07
N SER A 163 11.47 3.38 4.14
CA SER A 163 11.35 2.63 5.40
C SER A 163 12.72 2.37 6.05
N PHE A 164 12.75 1.50 7.05
CA PHE A 164 14.00 1.03 7.66
C PHE A 164 14.89 0.24 6.71
N VAL A 165 14.44 -0.10 5.51
CA VAL A 165 15.30 -0.55 4.40
C VAL A 165 16.42 0.46 4.13
N GLY A 166 16.16 1.76 4.25
CA GLY A 166 17.16 2.82 4.22
C GLY A 166 17.79 3.15 5.58
N GLY A 167 17.62 2.29 6.58
CA GLY A 167 18.03 2.53 7.96
C GLY A 167 17.31 3.72 8.58
N VAL A 168 17.87 4.24 9.68
CA VAL A 168 17.34 5.43 10.37
C VAL A 168 17.31 6.66 9.45
N SER A 169 18.32 6.81 8.56
CA SER A 169 18.36 7.91 7.58
C SER A 169 17.16 7.89 6.64
N GLY A 170 16.72 6.70 6.18
CA GLY A 170 15.52 6.54 5.36
C GLY A 170 14.25 7.00 6.07
N VAL A 171 14.07 6.58 7.32
CA VAL A 171 12.91 6.95 8.13
C VAL A 171 12.93 8.43 8.51
N LEU A 172 14.09 9.06 8.64
CA LEU A 172 14.25 10.49 8.90
C LEU A 172 14.19 11.36 7.62
N SER A 173 13.84 10.82 6.48
CA SER A 173 13.53 11.59 5.29
C SER A 173 12.04 12.00 5.28
N CYS A 174 11.61 13.13 4.69
CA CYS A 174 12.41 14.05 3.94
C CYS A 174 12.77 15.29 4.77
N GLY A 175 14.03 15.69 4.72
CA GLY A 175 14.55 16.91 5.37
C GLY A 175 14.88 18.04 4.37
N SER A 176 14.29 18.05 3.17
CA SER A 176 14.42 19.11 2.16
C SER A 176 13.90 20.47 2.66
N ALA A 177 14.22 21.55 1.98
CA ALA A 177 13.75 22.89 2.35
C ALA A 177 12.22 22.95 2.45
N HIS A 178 11.50 22.43 1.46
CA HIS A 178 10.02 22.39 1.46
C HIS A 178 9.45 21.55 2.62
N CYS A 179 10.05 20.40 2.91
CA CYS A 179 9.63 19.59 4.06
C CYS A 179 9.86 20.32 5.39
N ARG A 180 11.01 21.00 5.55
CA ARG A 180 11.32 21.78 6.77
C ARG A 180 10.33 22.92 7.00
N GLU A 181 9.92 23.63 5.95
CA GLU A 181 8.88 24.65 6.02
C GLU A 181 7.54 24.06 6.49
N GLN A 182 7.16 22.88 6.00
CA GLN A 182 5.94 22.20 6.43
C GLN A 182 6.04 21.67 7.86
N PHE A 183 7.18 21.09 8.27
CA PHE A 183 7.40 20.71 9.67
C PHE A 183 7.28 21.92 10.60
N ALA A 184 7.83 23.07 10.22
CA ALA A 184 7.70 24.30 10.99
C ALA A 184 6.24 24.78 11.08
N ALA A 185 5.45 24.64 10.01
CA ALA A 185 4.01 24.93 10.00
C ALA A 185 3.20 24.01 10.91
N GLU A 186 3.65 22.74 11.06
CA GLU A 186 3.09 21.76 12.01
C GLU A 186 3.62 21.97 13.45
N GLY A 187 4.44 22.98 13.68
CA GLY A 187 5.02 23.29 15.00
C GLY A 187 6.21 22.42 15.40
N VAL A 188 6.84 21.73 14.46
CA VAL A 188 8.01 20.87 14.70
C VAL A 188 9.29 21.59 14.26
N ASP A 189 10.20 21.83 15.21
CA ASP A 189 11.54 22.34 14.95
C ASP A 189 12.49 21.19 14.59
N ILE A 190 12.85 21.08 13.33
CA ILE A 190 13.76 20.04 12.84
C ILE A 190 15.16 20.14 13.45
N GLU A 191 15.65 21.33 13.78
CA GLU A 191 16.96 21.46 14.44
C GLU A 191 16.90 20.94 15.88
N ALA A 192 15.78 21.12 16.59
CA ALA A 192 15.57 20.49 17.89
C ALA A 192 15.51 18.96 17.78
N VAL A 193 14.81 18.40 16.77
CA VAL A 193 14.79 16.95 16.50
C VAL A 193 16.20 16.42 16.28
N LYS A 194 17.01 17.08 15.44
CA LYS A 194 18.40 16.69 15.18
C LYS A 194 19.23 16.71 16.45
N ALA A 195 19.13 17.79 17.25
CA ALA A 195 19.88 17.93 18.50
C ALA A 195 19.56 16.79 19.49
N GLU A 196 18.28 16.40 19.63
CA GLU A 196 17.88 15.29 20.48
C GLU A 196 18.41 13.94 19.96
N ILE A 197 18.38 13.71 18.64
CA ILE A 197 18.94 12.49 18.04
C ILE A 197 20.46 12.45 18.26
N GLU A 198 21.18 13.56 18.07
CA GLU A 198 22.62 13.64 18.28
C GLU A 198 23.01 13.44 19.76
N ALA A 199 22.17 13.90 20.68
CA ALA A 199 22.41 13.77 22.11
C ALA A 199 22.10 12.38 22.66
N ARG A 200 21.06 11.73 22.17
CA ARG A 200 20.47 10.50 22.74
C ARG A 200 20.56 9.27 21.84
N GLY A 201 20.93 9.45 20.56
CA GLY A 201 20.96 8.37 19.58
C GLY A 201 19.59 7.68 19.47
N ASP A 202 19.62 6.36 19.40
CA ASP A 202 18.40 5.53 19.22
C ASP A 202 17.38 5.68 20.36
N ALA A 203 17.81 6.10 21.57
CA ALA A 203 16.90 6.30 22.70
C ALA A 203 15.86 7.41 22.44
N PHE A 204 16.08 8.29 21.46
CA PHE A 204 15.06 9.26 21.00
C PHE A 204 13.82 8.56 20.43
N PHE A 205 13.99 7.39 19.84
CA PHE A 205 12.91 6.61 19.22
C PHE A 205 12.23 5.62 20.18
N SER A 206 12.59 5.61 21.47
CA SER A 206 11.98 4.71 22.45
C SER A 206 10.46 4.90 22.54
N VAL A 207 9.74 3.80 22.75
CA VAL A 207 8.27 3.80 22.84
C VAL A 207 7.81 3.31 24.23
N ARG A 208 6.75 3.90 24.76
CA ARG A 208 6.09 3.44 25.99
C ARG A 208 5.29 2.16 25.78
N SER A 209 4.74 2.04 24.60
CA SER A 209 4.01 0.86 24.14
C SER A 209 3.99 0.82 22.62
N PHE A 210 3.83 -0.38 22.07
CA PHE A 210 3.62 -0.57 20.64
C PHE A 210 2.49 -1.58 20.48
N ASP A 211 1.32 -1.09 20.14
CA ASP A 211 0.13 -1.90 19.89
C ASP A 211 0.07 -2.28 18.40
N PRO A 212 -0.19 -3.55 18.04
CA PRO A 212 -0.24 -3.98 16.64
C PRO A 212 -1.28 -3.24 15.79
N ALA A 213 -2.39 -2.81 16.37
CA ALA A 213 -3.45 -2.11 15.64
C ALA A 213 -3.28 -0.58 15.62
N GLN A 214 -2.62 0.00 16.65
CA GLN A 214 -2.51 1.45 16.83
C GLN A 214 -1.10 1.99 16.52
N GLY A 215 -0.12 1.10 16.42
CA GLY A 215 1.28 1.48 16.23
C GLY A 215 1.99 1.95 17.50
N PRO A 216 3.13 2.65 17.36
CA PRO A 216 3.97 3.05 18.49
C PRO A 216 3.41 4.27 19.23
N VAL A 217 3.57 4.27 20.56
CA VAL A 217 3.39 5.44 21.44
C VAL A 217 4.76 5.86 21.93
N PHE A 218 5.36 6.89 21.33
CA PHE A 218 6.70 7.36 21.67
C PHE A 218 6.80 7.87 23.10
N GLU A 219 7.94 7.63 23.75
CA GLU A 219 8.25 8.20 25.07
C GLU A 219 8.50 9.69 24.97
N ASP A 220 9.22 10.11 23.95
CA ASP A 220 9.59 11.49 23.68
C ASP A 220 8.46 12.23 22.95
N PRO A 221 7.93 13.34 23.51
CA PRO A 221 6.90 14.13 22.84
C PRO A 221 7.34 14.74 21.52
N LEU A 222 8.65 15.05 21.34
CA LEU A 222 9.17 15.61 20.10
C LEU A 222 9.24 14.53 19.02
N ALA A 223 9.62 13.29 19.37
CA ALA A 223 9.55 12.16 18.45
C ALA A 223 8.09 11.89 17.99
N ALA A 224 7.15 11.90 18.93
CA ALA A 224 5.73 11.77 18.59
C ALA A 224 5.25 12.89 17.65
N ALA A 225 5.59 14.15 17.96
CA ALA A 225 5.22 15.30 17.11
C ALA A 225 5.86 15.19 15.71
N PHE A 226 7.12 14.77 15.62
CA PHE A 226 7.83 14.60 14.36
C PHE A 226 7.13 13.57 13.45
N PHE A 227 6.78 12.39 13.97
CA PHE A 227 6.12 11.36 13.16
C PHE A 227 4.68 11.72 12.79
N VAL A 228 3.94 12.43 13.65
CA VAL A 228 2.61 12.96 13.30
C VAL A 228 2.73 13.98 12.18
N ALA A 229 3.60 14.98 12.32
CA ALA A 229 3.82 16.00 11.28
C ALA A 229 4.27 15.35 9.95
N LYS A 230 5.17 14.36 10.01
CA LYS A 230 5.58 13.59 8.82
C LYS A 230 4.39 12.92 8.16
N GLY A 231 3.50 12.30 8.93
CA GLY A 231 2.25 11.71 8.45
C GLY A 231 1.38 12.73 7.70
N HIS A 232 1.16 13.91 8.29
CA HIS A 232 0.40 15.00 7.67
C HIS A 232 1.03 15.49 6.37
N ILE A 233 2.35 15.70 6.36
CA ILE A 233 3.09 16.22 5.19
C ILE A 233 3.02 15.24 4.01
N VAL A 234 3.37 13.98 4.25
CA VAL A 234 3.40 12.96 3.18
C VAL A 234 2.00 12.66 2.69
N SER A 235 1.06 12.39 3.61
CA SER A 235 -0.32 12.06 3.25
C SER A 235 -1.06 13.24 2.63
N GLY A 236 -0.74 14.48 3.02
CA GLY A 236 -1.28 15.68 2.38
C GLY A 236 -0.82 15.84 0.94
N ALA A 237 0.45 15.54 0.65
CA ALA A 237 0.96 15.54 -0.73
C ALA A 237 0.29 14.45 -1.58
N VAL A 238 0.08 13.26 -1.04
CA VAL A 238 -0.63 12.16 -1.70
C VAL A 238 -2.10 12.52 -1.94
N ALA A 239 -2.77 13.12 -0.96
CA ALA A 239 -4.16 13.58 -1.07
C ALA A 239 -4.33 14.56 -2.25
N ALA A 240 -3.43 15.53 -2.40
CA ALA A 240 -3.47 16.47 -3.51
C ALA A 240 -3.30 15.78 -4.88
N ILE A 241 -2.43 14.78 -4.98
CA ILE A 241 -2.27 13.97 -6.20
C ILE A 241 -3.53 13.14 -6.48
N ALA A 242 -4.11 12.52 -5.47
CA ALA A 242 -5.34 11.75 -5.57
C ALA A 242 -6.52 12.61 -6.05
N ASP A 243 -6.71 13.78 -5.47
CA ASP A 243 -7.75 14.73 -5.87
C ASP A 243 -7.57 15.18 -7.33
N ALA A 244 -6.32 15.36 -7.78
CA ALA A 244 -6.02 15.68 -9.17
C ALA A 244 -6.37 14.52 -10.13
N PHE A 245 -6.26 13.26 -9.73
CA PHE A 245 -6.72 12.11 -10.50
C PHE A 245 -8.25 11.99 -10.47
N HIS A 246 -8.91 12.22 -9.33
CA HIS A 246 -10.37 12.31 -9.25
C HIS A 246 -10.93 13.40 -10.18
N ALA A 247 -10.26 14.55 -10.26
CA ALA A 247 -10.66 15.63 -11.19
C ALA A 247 -10.56 15.20 -12.67
N ARG A 248 -9.79 14.16 -12.99
CA ARG A 248 -9.73 13.53 -14.33
C ARG A 248 -10.80 12.44 -14.53
N GLY A 249 -11.66 12.19 -13.53
CA GLY A 249 -12.68 11.15 -13.56
C GLY A 249 -12.16 9.73 -13.29
N LEU A 250 -10.97 9.60 -12.71
CA LEU A 250 -10.32 8.33 -12.45
C LEU A 250 -10.59 7.85 -11.00
N GLN A 251 -10.79 6.55 -10.83
CA GLN A 251 -10.74 5.94 -9.50
C GLN A 251 -9.32 5.98 -8.94
N VAL A 252 -9.19 6.08 -7.61
CA VAL A 252 -7.89 6.10 -6.92
C VAL A 252 -7.83 4.97 -5.90
N GLY A 253 -6.96 3.99 -6.15
CA GLY A 253 -6.52 3.02 -5.16
C GLY A 253 -5.17 3.41 -4.59
N MET A 254 -4.90 3.04 -3.33
CA MET A 254 -3.64 3.37 -2.65
C MET A 254 -2.96 2.14 -2.06
N ASP A 255 -1.65 1.97 -2.35
CA ASP A 255 -0.82 0.95 -1.72
C ASP A 255 -0.20 1.48 -0.43
N LEU A 256 -0.51 0.84 0.68
CA LEU A 256 -0.11 1.30 2.01
C LEU A 256 0.71 0.24 2.75
N PHE A 257 1.64 0.69 3.57
CA PHE A 257 2.25 -0.17 4.58
C PHE A 257 1.18 -0.69 5.54
N ALA A 258 1.45 -1.84 6.15
CA ALA A 258 0.58 -2.35 7.21
C ALA A 258 0.40 -1.30 8.31
N PRO A 259 -0.79 -1.15 8.91
CA PRO A 259 -1.11 -0.08 9.86
C PRO A 259 -0.08 0.14 10.94
N PHE A 260 0.47 -0.94 11.53
CA PHE A 260 1.44 -0.82 12.63
C PHE A 260 2.77 -0.16 12.24
N MET A 261 3.15 -0.18 10.95
CA MET A 261 4.39 0.42 10.44
C MET A 261 4.18 1.75 9.70
N ALA A 262 2.94 2.10 9.39
CA ALA A 262 2.59 3.21 8.51
C ALA A 262 3.15 4.57 9.00
N THR A 263 3.19 4.80 10.32
CA THR A 263 3.69 6.04 10.91
C THR A 263 5.15 6.30 10.56
N PHE A 264 6.00 5.26 10.49
CA PHE A 264 7.42 5.42 10.19
C PHE A 264 7.70 5.88 8.75
N VAL A 265 6.80 5.58 7.85
CA VAL A 265 6.91 5.95 6.43
C VAL A 265 6.07 7.16 6.03
N GLY A 266 5.41 7.81 7.01
CA GLY A 266 4.62 9.02 6.79
C GLY A 266 3.24 8.76 6.17
N GLN A 267 2.66 7.58 6.37
CA GLN A 267 1.30 7.26 5.90
C GLN A 267 0.29 7.42 7.04
N ASP A 268 -0.52 8.46 6.98
CA ASP A 268 -1.67 8.67 7.85
C ASP A 268 -2.93 8.10 7.18
N TYR A 269 -3.39 6.98 7.67
CA TYR A 269 -4.58 6.30 7.15
C TYR A 269 -5.86 7.15 7.23
N ALA A 270 -5.97 8.00 8.27
CA ALA A 270 -7.16 8.84 8.44
C ALA A 270 -7.25 9.93 7.37
N ILE A 271 -6.11 10.43 6.90
CA ILE A 271 -6.04 11.37 5.78
C ILE A 271 -6.23 10.60 4.47
N LEU A 272 -5.41 9.59 4.21
CA LEU A 272 -5.37 8.88 2.91
C LEU A 272 -6.71 8.25 2.55
N ALA A 273 -7.39 7.64 3.52
CA ALA A 273 -8.69 7.01 3.29
C ALA A 273 -9.83 7.98 2.93
N GLN A 274 -9.67 9.29 3.12
CA GLN A 274 -10.64 10.29 2.69
C GLN A 274 -10.47 10.67 1.21
N HIS A 275 -9.30 10.39 0.64
CA HIS A 275 -8.93 10.73 -0.73
C HIS A 275 -8.76 9.48 -1.61
N ALA A 276 -9.08 8.29 -1.12
CA ALA A 276 -9.02 7.04 -1.84
C ALA A 276 -10.42 6.46 -2.07
N ASP A 277 -10.67 5.87 -3.25
CA ASP A 277 -11.83 5.00 -3.46
C ASP A 277 -11.63 3.67 -2.74
N PHE A 278 -10.40 3.19 -2.69
CA PHE A 278 -10.03 2.03 -1.88
C PHE A 278 -8.56 2.08 -1.43
N ILE A 279 -8.31 1.42 -0.31
CA ILE A 279 -6.95 1.21 0.21
C ILE A 279 -6.58 -0.27 0.16
N LYS A 280 -5.31 -0.52 -0.07
CA LYS A 280 -4.69 -1.85 -0.06
C LYS A 280 -3.49 -1.83 0.87
N PRO A 281 -3.67 -2.09 2.19
CA PRO A 281 -2.55 -2.37 3.07
C PRO A 281 -1.79 -3.63 2.64
N MET A 282 -0.47 -3.58 2.65
CA MET A 282 0.40 -4.72 2.38
C MET A 282 0.50 -5.61 3.63
N LEU A 283 -0.42 -6.57 3.75
CA LEU A 283 -0.48 -7.47 4.90
C LEU A 283 0.28 -8.78 4.64
N TYR A 284 1.55 -8.63 4.26
CA TYR A 284 2.41 -9.72 3.82
C TYR A 284 3.12 -10.36 5.01
N ARG A 285 2.57 -11.49 5.52
CA ARG A 285 3.11 -12.22 6.68
C ARG A 285 4.30 -13.12 6.34
N ALA A 286 4.29 -13.70 5.15
CA ALA A 286 5.30 -14.67 4.71
C ALA A 286 6.44 -14.03 3.91
N THR A 287 6.34 -12.76 3.57
CA THR A 287 7.32 -12.05 2.75
C THR A 287 8.52 -11.63 3.59
N ASN A 288 9.69 -12.17 3.25
CA ASN A 288 10.99 -11.82 3.85
C ASN A 288 11.77 -10.89 2.88
N ALA A 289 11.15 -9.77 2.54
CA ALA A 289 11.67 -8.75 1.64
C ALA A 289 10.95 -7.41 1.95
N PRO A 290 11.37 -6.26 1.36
CA PRO A 290 10.70 -4.97 1.55
C PRO A 290 9.18 -5.05 1.40
N ALA A 291 8.47 -4.32 2.25
CA ALA A 291 7.03 -4.36 2.47
C ALA A 291 6.48 -5.64 3.17
N GLY A 292 7.28 -6.66 3.41
CA GLY A 292 6.91 -7.77 4.29
C GLY A 292 6.84 -7.30 5.75
N MET A 293 5.75 -7.60 6.45
CA MET A 293 5.51 -7.08 7.81
C MET A 293 6.61 -7.47 8.79
N GLY A 294 7.01 -8.74 8.81
CA GLY A 294 8.07 -9.23 9.67
C GLY A 294 9.42 -8.64 9.30
N PHE A 295 9.74 -8.61 8.01
CA PHE A 295 10.98 -8.07 7.49
C PHE A 295 11.19 -6.60 7.88
N GLU A 296 10.21 -5.75 7.64
CA GLU A 296 10.27 -4.32 7.96
C GLU A 296 10.37 -4.08 9.47
N TYR A 297 9.67 -4.88 10.26
CA TYR A 297 9.72 -4.77 11.72
C TYR A 297 11.06 -5.24 12.31
N ASP A 298 11.64 -6.29 11.78
CA ASP A 298 12.98 -6.75 12.18
C ASP A 298 14.04 -5.71 11.83
N LEU A 299 13.97 -5.10 10.63
CA LEU A 299 14.86 -4.00 10.25
C LEU A 299 14.72 -2.78 11.17
N LEU A 300 13.51 -2.43 11.63
CA LEU A 300 13.29 -1.39 12.63
C LEU A 300 14.09 -1.71 13.90
N ARG A 301 13.93 -2.92 14.44
CA ARG A 301 14.61 -3.33 15.68
C ARG A 301 16.13 -3.41 15.53
N GLU A 302 16.60 -3.85 14.37
CA GLU A 302 18.03 -3.92 14.04
C GLU A 302 18.64 -2.52 13.85
N SER A 303 17.87 -1.58 13.28
CA SER A 303 18.29 -0.21 13.03
C SER A 303 18.33 0.66 14.30
N LEU A 304 17.60 0.26 15.35
CA LEU A 304 17.41 1.00 16.59
C LEU A 304 17.77 0.15 17.83
N PRO A 305 19.01 -0.40 17.93
CA PRO A 305 19.39 -1.32 19.02
C PRO A 305 19.39 -0.65 20.40
N GLY A 306 19.50 0.66 20.47
CA GLY A 306 19.47 1.46 21.70
C GLY A 306 18.07 1.94 22.10
N ALA A 307 17.07 1.78 21.27
CA ALA A 307 15.69 2.14 21.59
C ALA A 307 15.00 1.04 22.40
N THR A 308 14.08 1.42 23.28
CA THR A 308 13.34 0.50 24.16
C THR A 308 11.85 0.49 23.85
N GLY A 309 11.14 -0.53 24.36
CA GLY A 309 9.68 -0.64 24.26
C GLY A 309 9.15 -1.34 23.02
N TYR A 310 10.00 -1.79 22.11
CA TYR A 310 9.63 -2.55 20.92
C TYR A 310 9.49 -4.03 21.23
N PRO A 311 8.26 -4.60 21.26
CA PRO A 311 8.04 -6.01 21.55
C PRO A 311 8.54 -6.90 20.40
N VAL A 312 8.58 -8.21 20.63
CA VAL A 312 8.71 -9.18 19.54
C VAL A 312 7.32 -9.49 19.01
N PHE A 313 7.10 -9.30 17.72
CA PHE A 313 5.87 -9.70 17.06
C PHE A 313 6.09 -10.96 16.22
N GLU A 314 5.16 -11.89 16.34
CA GLU A 314 5.06 -13.03 15.43
C GLU A 314 3.96 -12.73 14.39
N MET A 315 4.25 -12.98 13.12
CA MET A 315 3.33 -12.69 12.00
C MET A 315 2.25 -13.80 11.88
N THR A 316 1.50 -13.98 12.97
CA THR A 316 0.44 -14.99 13.10
C THR A 316 -0.85 -14.54 12.40
N PRO A 317 -1.84 -15.44 12.22
CA PRO A 317 -3.18 -15.05 11.79
C PRO A 317 -3.84 -14.02 12.72
N GLU A 318 -3.63 -14.09 14.04
CA GLU A 318 -4.16 -13.13 15.01
C GLU A 318 -3.47 -11.76 14.86
N PHE A 319 -2.19 -11.72 14.47
CA PHE A 319 -1.53 -10.47 14.11
C PHE A 319 -2.14 -9.87 12.84
N LEU A 320 -2.48 -10.71 11.85
CA LEU A 320 -3.22 -10.26 10.66
C LEU A 320 -4.56 -9.64 11.06
N ASP A 321 -5.33 -10.29 11.95
CA ASP A 321 -6.62 -9.75 12.43
C ASP A 321 -6.46 -8.38 13.07
N SER A 322 -5.41 -8.14 13.86
CA SER A 322 -5.15 -6.83 14.44
C SER A 322 -4.95 -5.72 13.38
N GLN A 323 -4.33 -6.06 12.25
CA GLN A 323 -4.16 -5.12 11.13
C GLN A 323 -5.49 -4.88 10.38
N LEU A 324 -6.29 -5.94 10.22
CA LEU A 324 -7.62 -5.85 9.60
C LEU A 324 -8.57 -5.01 10.49
N ASP A 325 -8.52 -5.19 11.81
CA ASP A 325 -9.27 -4.36 12.76
C ASP A 325 -8.87 -2.89 12.67
N ALA A 326 -7.57 -2.60 12.59
CA ALA A 326 -7.05 -1.23 12.48
C ALA A 326 -7.61 -0.49 11.25
N MET A 327 -7.81 -1.19 10.13
CA MET A 327 -8.34 -0.55 8.92
C MET A 327 -9.87 -0.53 8.85
N ALA A 328 -10.60 -1.24 9.72
CA ALA A 328 -12.04 -1.40 9.64
C ALA A 328 -12.81 -0.06 9.75
N ALA A 329 -12.30 0.91 10.52
CA ALA A 329 -12.95 2.18 10.80
C ALA A 329 -12.91 3.19 9.63
N TYR A 330 -12.05 3.01 8.62
CA TYR A 330 -11.88 3.99 7.56
C TYR A 330 -13.03 3.94 6.54
N PRO A 331 -13.42 5.08 5.91
CA PRO A 331 -14.66 5.17 5.13
C PRO A 331 -14.57 4.60 3.71
N CYS A 332 -13.37 4.38 3.15
CA CYS A 332 -13.17 3.92 1.77
C CYS A 332 -13.32 2.41 1.61
N GLY A 333 -13.28 1.92 0.37
CA GLY A 333 -13.17 0.49 0.05
C GLY A 333 -11.91 -0.13 0.66
N LYS A 334 -12.02 -1.39 1.13
CA LYS A 334 -10.93 -2.09 1.80
C LYS A 334 -10.64 -3.38 1.07
N TYR A 335 -9.43 -3.44 0.51
CA TYR A 335 -8.93 -4.61 -0.22
C TYR A 335 -7.52 -4.96 0.30
N PRO A 336 -7.40 -5.62 1.47
CA PRO A 336 -6.11 -6.02 2.00
C PRO A 336 -5.27 -6.77 0.97
N GLY A 337 -4.00 -6.42 0.85
CA GLY A 337 -3.05 -7.12 0.00
C GLY A 337 -2.60 -8.42 0.66
N ILE A 338 -2.82 -9.54 -0.02
CA ILE A 338 -2.35 -10.87 0.40
C ILE A 338 -1.35 -11.37 -0.62
N GLU A 339 -0.17 -11.79 -0.17
CA GLU A 339 0.81 -12.38 -1.06
C GLU A 339 0.39 -13.80 -1.50
N ILE A 340 0.39 -14.02 -2.81
CA ILE A 340 0.04 -15.30 -3.43
C ILE A 340 1.20 -15.93 -4.20
N ASN A 341 2.32 -15.21 -4.32
CA ASN A 341 3.49 -15.69 -5.06
C ASN A 341 4.37 -16.57 -4.16
N TYR A 342 4.81 -17.68 -4.72
CA TYR A 342 5.84 -18.51 -4.09
C TYR A 342 7.20 -18.17 -4.71
N ARG A 343 8.13 -17.67 -3.89
CA ARG A 343 9.48 -17.34 -4.33
C ARG A 343 10.49 -17.72 -3.23
N PRO A 344 11.31 -18.76 -3.44
CA PRO A 344 12.31 -19.16 -2.46
C PRO A 344 13.22 -17.99 -2.05
N GLY A 345 13.45 -17.84 -0.74
CA GLY A 345 14.22 -16.73 -0.18
C GLY A 345 13.44 -15.42 0.01
N VAL A 346 12.26 -15.28 -0.61
CA VAL A 346 11.42 -14.09 -0.50
C VAL A 346 10.09 -14.41 0.19
N ALA A 347 9.30 -15.34 -0.35
CA ALA A 347 8.04 -15.73 0.27
C ALA A 347 7.75 -17.22 0.03
N LEU A 348 7.50 -17.94 1.11
CA LEU A 348 7.16 -19.36 1.10
C LEU A 348 5.65 -19.54 1.37
N THR A 349 4.84 -19.10 0.40
CA THR A 349 3.39 -19.26 0.46
C THR A 349 2.95 -20.66 0.03
N SER A 350 1.77 -21.07 0.46
CA SER A 350 1.11 -22.32 0.04
C SER A 350 -0.37 -22.07 -0.22
N PRO A 351 -1.11 -23.00 -0.85
CA PRO A 351 -2.55 -22.89 -0.99
C PRO A 351 -3.27 -22.70 0.36
N GLU A 352 -2.84 -23.41 1.40
CA GLU A 352 -3.41 -23.33 2.76
C GLU A 352 -3.15 -21.94 3.37
N TYR A 353 -1.94 -21.40 3.23
CA TYR A 353 -1.59 -20.07 3.69
C TYR A 353 -2.47 -18.99 3.03
N VAL A 354 -2.66 -19.09 1.72
CA VAL A 354 -3.46 -18.11 0.96
C VAL A 354 -4.93 -18.18 1.35
N THR A 355 -5.49 -19.39 1.47
CA THR A 355 -6.89 -19.58 1.90
C THR A 355 -7.13 -19.16 3.35
N GLU A 356 -6.20 -19.45 4.26
CA GLU A 356 -6.26 -18.98 5.65
C GLU A 356 -6.28 -17.45 5.69
N SER A 357 -5.31 -16.78 5.04
CA SER A 357 -5.24 -15.31 5.01
C SER A 357 -6.51 -14.69 4.44
N LEU A 358 -7.07 -15.27 3.37
CA LEU A 358 -8.33 -14.80 2.81
C LEU A 358 -9.52 -15.01 3.77
N ALA A 359 -9.57 -16.14 4.48
CA ALA A 359 -10.64 -16.40 5.45
C ALA A 359 -10.69 -15.32 6.54
N HIS A 360 -9.54 -14.87 7.04
CA HIS A 360 -9.43 -13.76 7.99
C HIS A 360 -9.94 -12.44 7.38
N VAL A 361 -9.54 -12.11 6.14
CA VAL A 361 -10.05 -10.92 5.43
C VAL A 361 -11.56 -10.95 5.28
N MET A 362 -12.13 -12.09 4.87
CA MET A 362 -13.57 -12.24 4.66
C MET A 362 -14.37 -12.20 5.97
N ALA A 363 -13.79 -12.66 7.08
CA ALA A 363 -14.40 -12.56 8.40
C ALA A 363 -14.64 -11.10 8.83
N HIS A 364 -13.79 -10.16 8.38
CA HIS A 364 -13.94 -8.71 8.60
C HIS A 364 -14.96 -8.04 7.66
N ARG A 365 -15.59 -8.79 6.75
CA ARG A 365 -16.62 -8.32 5.81
C ARG A 365 -16.14 -7.17 4.91
N PHE A 366 -14.88 -7.19 4.50
CA PHE A 366 -14.37 -6.28 3.50
C PHE A 366 -14.85 -6.67 2.10
N GLN A 367 -14.70 -5.76 1.13
CA GLN A 367 -15.19 -5.96 -0.24
C GLN A 367 -14.46 -7.10 -0.97
N GLY A 368 -13.23 -7.43 -0.55
CA GLY A 368 -12.41 -8.48 -1.13
C GLY A 368 -10.95 -8.32 -0.74
N ALA A 369 -10.05 -8.79 -1.58
CA ALA A 369 -8.61 -8.72 -1.39
C ALA A 369 -7.90 -8.34 -2.69
N VAL A 370 -6.69 -7.75 -2.57
CA VAL A 370 -5.72 -7.65 -3.67
C VAL A 370 -4.79 -8.85 -3.59
N LEU A 371 -4.76 -9.65 -4.66
CA LEU A 371 -3.87 -10.79 -4.78
C LEU A 371 -2.50 -10.31 -5.30
N SER A 372 -1.53 -10.27 -4.42
CA SER A 372 -0.22 -9.66 -4.62
C SER A 372 0.87 -10.72 -4.70
N TRP A 373 1.93 -10.53 -5.42
CA TRP A 373 2.39 -9.26 -6.03
C TRP A 373 2.17 -9.25 -7.54
N ASN A 374 2.30 -10.43 -8.19
CA ASN A 374 2.24 -10.56 -9.65
C ASN A 374 1.49 -11.83 -10.02
N ILE A 375 0.29 -11.66 -10.55
CA ILE A 375 -0.57 -12.77 -10.96
C ILE A 375 0.06 -13.61 -12.09
N MET A 376 0.98 -13.01 -12.85
CA MET A 376 1.68 -13.70 -13.93
C MET A 376 2.58 -14.83 -13.42
N GLU A 377 3.11 -14.70 -12.20
CA GLU A 377 4.04 -15.64 -11.59
C GLU A 377 3.40 -16.48 -10.47
N ALA A 378 2.14 -16.19 -10.12
CA ALA A 378 1.45 -16.90 -9.05
C ALA A 378 1.17 -18.36 -9.45
N PRO A 379 1.43 -19.33 -8.56
CA PRO A 379 1.12 -20.75 -8.83
C PRO A 379 -0.40 -20.96 -9.03
N ASP A 380 -0.78 -21.74 -10.03
CA ASP A 380 -2.20 -22.04 -10.29
C ASP A 380 -2.89 -22.69 -9.09
N ALA A 381 -2.16 -23.50 -8.31
CA ALA A 381 -2.69 -24.15 -7.11
C ALA A 381 -3.13 -23.13 -6.05
N HIS A 382 -2.40 -22.01 -5.90
CA HIS A 382 -2.76 -20.94 -4.95
C HIS A 382 -4.05 -20.23 -5.39
N ILE A 383 -4.19 -19.97 -6.70
CA ILE A 383 -5.36 -19.31 -7.25
C ILE A 383 -6.58 -20.23 -7.21
N ALA A 384 -6.42 -21.50 -7.59
CA ALA A 384 -7.50 -22.48 -7.59
C ALA A 384 -8.06 -22.74 -6.18
N ALA A 385 -7.21 -22.66 -5.15
CA ALA A 385 -7.63 -22.80 -3.75
C ALA A 385 -8.58 -21.67 -3.29
N LEU A 386 -8.52 -20.49 -3.92
CA LEU A 386 -9.40 -19.34 -3.62
C LEU A 386 -10.79 -19.45 -4.30
N GLY A 387 -10.95 -20.35 -5.25
CA GLY A 387 -12.21 -20.56 -5.99
C GLY A 387 -13.08 -21.68 -5.40
N GLN A 388 -12.63 -22.33 -4.32
CA GLN A 388 -13.35 -23.42 -3.64
C GLN A 388 -14.17 -22.88 -2.48
#